data_b930288f8945360bdc337fa9481ee259
#
_entry.id   b930288f8945360bdc337fa9481ee259
#
_cell.length_a   1.000
_cell.length_b   1.000
_cell.length_c   1.000
_cell.angle_alpha   90.00
_cell.angle_beta   90.00
_cell.angle_gamma   90.00
#
_symmetry.space_group_name_H-M   'P 1'
#
loop_
_entity.id
_entity.type
_entity.pdbx_description
1 polymer ?
#
loop_
_entity_poly.entity_id
_entity_poly.type
_entity_poly.pdbx_seq_one_letter_code
_entity_poly.pdbx_strand_id
1 'polypeptide(L)'
;ALFGKAFGDWGARPVGAPSLPAVSSPPTRVVRRLDRDLTQATIVVGQVGYPRRNPDHYALSVLNYVLGGGGFTSRLVQRIREERGWAYDVHSRFSPGLEAGPFAVTLQTKNETAGEAVREVLAQLRRIRQDGITAEELQDAQAFLTGSFPLRYDTNAEVAALLTQMELHGLGIDFPARYPDLIRALTRGEINRVARQYLDPDRSVVVVVGKQAKIALPF
;
A
#
# COMPACT_ATOMS: atom_id res chain seq x y z
N ALA A 1 36.68 -9.75 1.96
CA ALA A 1 37.59 -10.30 3.01
C ALA A 1 36.90 -10.51 4.36
N LEU A 2 36.12 -9.51 4.91
CA LEU A 2 35.48 -9.61 6.24
C LEU A 2 34.38 -10.69 6.26
N PHE A 3 33.51 -10.74 5.25
CA PHE A 3 32.45 -11.76 5.15
C PHE A 3 33.01 -13.17 5.01
N GLY A 4 34.06 -13.38 4.20
CA GLY A 4 34.70 -14.68 4.08
C GLY A 4 35.34 -15.14 5.39
N LYS A 5 35.90 -14.20 6.19
CA LYS A 5 36.44 -14.50 7.51
C LYS A 5 35.36 -14.81 8.55
N ALA A 6 34.19 -14.13 8.46
CA ALA A 6 33.12 -14.29 9.43
C ALA A 6 32.20 -15.50 9.13
N PHE A 7 32.06 -15.88 7.85
CA PHE A 7 31.08 -16.88 7.41
C PHE A 7 31.69 -17.99 6.54
N GLY A 8 33.01 -18.00 6.33
CA GLY A 8 33.71 -18.96 5.47
C GLY A 8 33.54 -20.42 5.91
N ASP A 9 33.35 -20.64 7.21
CA ASP A 9 33.14 -21.96 7.80
C ASP A 9 31.67 -22.38 7.85
N TRP A 10 30.77 -21.52 7.33
CA TRP A 10 29.35 -21.83 7.31
C TRP A 10 29.05 -22.85 6.23
N GLY A 11 28.84 -24.08 6.64
CA GLY A 11 28.52 -25.20 5.73
C GLY A 11 27.21 -24.91 5.01
N ALA A 12 27.24 -24.97 3.67
CA ALA A 12 26.05 -24.88 2.84
C ALA A 12 25.14 -26.10 3.17
N ARG A 13 24.01 -25.83 3.81
CA ARG A 13 22.94 -26.82 3.96
C ARG A 13 21.81 -26.43 3.01
N PRO A 14 21.27 -27.38 2.21
CA PRO A 14 20.06 -27.12 1.45
C PRO A 14 18.94 -26.78 2.43
N VAL A 15 18.49 -25.54 2.44
CA VAL A 15 17.29 -25.14 3.16
C VAL A 15 16.14 -25.20 2.14
N GLY A 16 15.22 -26.13 2.32
CA GLY A 16 14.01 -26.17 1.52
C GLY A 16 13.25 -24.85 1.68
N ALA A 17 12.80 -24.29 0.56
CA ALA A 17 11.95 -23.11 0.63
C ALA A 17 10.69 -23.45 1.46
N PRO A 18 10.29 -22.61 2.44
CA PRO A 18 9.08 -22.85 3.20
C PRO A 18 7.87 -22.86 2.26
N SER A 19 7.00 -23.86 2.40
CA SER A 19 5.70 -23.84 1.71
C SER A 19 4.82 -22.80 2.41
N LEU A 20 4.51 -21.74 1.71
CA LEU A 20 3.59 -20.71 2.21
C LEU A 20 2.16 -21.06 1.80
N PRO A 21 1.17 -21.00 2.70
CA PRO A 21 -0.22 -21.24 2.35
C PRO A 21 -0.72 -20.17 1.38
N ALA A 22 -1.59 -20.57 0.45
CA ALA A 22 -2.24 -19.64 -0.44
C ALA A 22 -3.11 -18.65 0.34
N VAL A 23 -2.96 -17.36 0.05
CA VAL A 23 -3.77 -16.30 0.67
C VAL A 23 -4.98 -16.02 -0.22
N SER A 24 -6.18 -16.03 0.38
CA SER A 24 -7.43 -15.74 -0.32
C SER A 24 -8.17 -14.56 0.30
N SER A 25 -8.84 -13.76 -0.53
CA SER A 25 -9.75 -12.72 -0.06
C SER A 25 -11.05 -13.33 0.49
N PRO A 26 -11.68 -12.69 1.49
CA PRO A 26 -13.00 -13.12 1.92
C PRO A 26 -14.02 -12.97 0.77
N PRO A 27 -15.08 -13.79 0.73
CA PRO A 27 -16.10 -13.71 -0.33
C PRO A 27 -16.91 -12.41 -0.26
N THR A 28 -17.07 -11.85 0.94
CA THR A 28 -17.80 -10.60 1.21
C THR A 28 -17.02 -9.76 2.22
N ARG A 29 -17.46 -8.52 2.41
CA ARG A 29 -16.87 -7.65 3.43
C ARG A 29 -16.97 -8.25 4.82
N VAL A 30 -15.85 -8.22 5.55
CA VAL A 30 -15.76 -8.65 6.94
C VAL A 30 -15.55 -7.44 7.83
N VAL A 31 -16.36 -7.30 8.88
CA VAL A 31 -16.23 -6.20 9.85
C VAL A 31 -15.81 -6.78 11.20
N ARG A 32 -14.76 -6.21 11.79
CA ARG A 32 -14.27 -6.55 13.13
C ARG A 32 -14.29 -5.30 13.99
N ARG A 33 -15.07 -5.34 15.06
CA ARG A 33 -15.19 -4.27 16.06
C ARG A 33 -14.50 -4.72 17.34
N LEU A 34 -13.54 -3.94 17.80
CA LEU A 34 -12.84 -4.19 19.05
C LEU A 34 -13.12 -3.03 20.00
N ASP A 35 -13.86 -3.30 21.06
CA ASP A 35 -14.15 -2.28 22.07
C ASP A 35 -12.93 -2.03 22.96
N ARG A 36 -12.54 -0.77 23.01
CA ARG A 36 -11.46 -0.27 23.88
C ARG A 36 -11.84 1.14 24.32
N ASP A 37 -11.58 1.46 25.57
CA ASP A 37 -11.82 2.81 26.11
C ASP A 37 -10.70 3.77 25.66
N LEU A 38 -10.75 4.14 24.38
CA LEU A 38 -9.81 5.05 23.72
C LEU A 38 -10.52 6.33 23.32
N THR A 39 -9.79 7.44 23.35
CA THR A 39 -10.31 8.75 22.92
C THR A 39 -10.48 8.83 21.39
N GLN A 40 -9.70 8.05 20.66
CA GLN A 40 -9.75 7.95 19.19
C GLN A 40 -9.97 6.52 18.75
N ALA A 41 -10.62 6.35 17.61
CA ALA A 41 -10.74 5.09 16.92
C ALA A 41 -9.57 4.93 15.92
N THR A 42 -8.95 3.74 15.92
CA THR A 42 -8.05 3.29 14.87
C THR A 42 -8.83 2.45 13.87
N ILE A 43 -8.71 2.77 12.61
CA ILE A 43 -9.43 2.13 11.50
C ILE A 43 -8.42 1.56 10.52
N VAL A 44 -8.63 0.30 10.13
CA VAL A 44 -7.92 -0.34 9.02
C VAL A 44 -8.94 -0.91 8.05
N VAL A 45 -8.87 -0.49 6.79
CA VAL A 45 -9.62 -1.09 5.69
C VAL A 45 -8.63 -1.81 4.79
N GLY A 46 -8.64 -3.13 4.83
CA GLY A 46 -7.64 -3.96 4.18
C GLY A 46 -8.21 -4.99 3.23
N GLN A 47 -7.38 -5.47 2.34
CA GLN A 47 -7.65 -6.60 1.45
C GLN A 47 -6.35 -7.32 1.08
N VAL A 48 -6.46 -8.49 0.47
CA VAL A 48 -5.31 -9.18 -0.11
C VAL A 48 -4.80 -8.35 -1.30
N GLY A 49 -3.51 -8.08 -1.33
CA GLY A 49 -2.85 -7.37 -2.40
C GLY A 49 -2.22 -8.32 -3.42
N TYR A 50 -0.90 -8.22 -3.63
CA TYR A 50 -0.19 -8.95 -4.69
C TYR A 50 1.25 -9.31 -4.27
N PRO A 51 1.89 -10.30 -4.90
CA PRO A 51 3.31 -10.60 -4.68
C PRO A 51 4.21 -9.59 -5.41
N ARG A 52 5.38 -9.28 -4.87
CA ARG A 52 6.32 -8.26 -5.42
C ARG A 52 6.71 -8.52 -6.88
N ARG A 53 6.78 -9.78 -7.30
CA ARG A 53 7.09 -10.17 -8.70
C ARG A 53 5.95 -9.96 -9.69
N ASN A 54 4.79 -9.46 -9.23
CA ASN A 54 3.65 -9.17 -10.10
C ASN A 54 4.04 -8.11 -11.14
N PRO A 55 3.77 -8.33 -12.44
CA PRO A 55 4.09 -7.36 -13.50
C PRO A 55 3.41 -6.01 -13.32
N ASP A 56 2.27 -5.98 -12.62
CA ASP A 56 1.52 -4.75 -12.34
C ASP A 56 2.09 -3.92 -11.16
N HIS A 57 3.21 -4.34 -10.56
CA HIS A 57 3.77 -3.70 -9.38
C HIS A 57 3.96 -2.19 -9.53
N TYR A 58 4.48 -1.73 -10.65
CA TYR A 58 4.75 -0.30 -10.88
C TYR A 58 3.46 0.48 -11.12
N ALA A 59 2.50 -0.10 -11.84
CA ALA A 59 1.17 0.48 -12.02
C ALA A 59 0.42 0.61 -10.68
N LEU A 60 0.52 -0.41 -9.81
CA LEU A 60 -0.04 -0.39 -8.46
C LEU A 60 0.67 0.61 -7.54
N SER A 61 1.96 0.87 -7.75
CA SER A 61 2.68 1.91 -7.02
C SER A 61 2.18 3.31 -7.38
N VAL A 62 1.94 3.58 -8.66
CA VAL A 62 1.32 4.83 -9.15
C VAL A 62 -0.11 4.96 -8.63
N LEU A 63 -0.92 3.91 -8.74
CA LEU A 63 -2.28 3.89 -8.20
C LEU A 63 -2.31 4.23 -6.70
N ASN A 64 -1.42 3.60 -5.92
CA ASN A 64 -1.34 3.86 -4.49
C ASN A 64 -0.91 5.29 -4.16
N TYR A 65 0.02 5.86 -4.94
CA TYR A 65 0.41 7.26 -4.78
C TYR A 65 -0.80 8.20 -4.89
N VAL A 66 -1.59 8.05 -5.94
CA VAL A 66 -2.80 8.84 -6.16
C VAL A 66 -3.85 8.62 -5.06
N LEU A 67 -4.03 7.37 -4.62
CA LEU A 67 -5.07 7.03 -3.65
C LEU A 67 -4.77 7.57 -2.26
N GLY A 68 -3.59 7.25 -1.69
CA GLY A 68 -3.28 7.60 -0.31
C GLY A 68 -1.78 7.51 0.05
N GLY A 69 -0.90 7.21 -0.91
CA GLY A 69 0.55 7.14 -0.70
C GLY A 69 1.30 8.41 -1.03
N GLY A 70 0.67 9.37 -1.71
CA GLY A 70 1.26 10.63 -2.18
C GLY A 70 1.19 11.79 -1.18
N GLY A 71 0.94 11.51 0.09
CA GLY A 71 0.83 12.57 1.11
C GLY A 71 -0.31 13.54 0.78
N PHE A 72 -0.05 14.85 0.90
CA PHE A 72 -1.06 15.89 0.76
C PHE A 72 -1.77 15.94 -0.60
N THR A 73 -1.19 15.42 -1.66
CA THR A 73 -1.80 15.40 -3.00
C THR A 73 -2.70 14.19 -3.21
N SER A 74 -2.68 13.21 -2.32
CA SER A 74 -3.47 11.98 -2.46
C SER A 74 -4.94 12.18 -2.11
N ARG A 75 -5.83 11.45 -2.79
CA ARG A 75 -7.29 11.57 -2.64
C ARG A 75 -7.78 11.35 -1.22
N LEU A 76 -7.22 10.37 -0.49
CA LEU A 76 -7.62 10.09 0.88
C LEU A 76 -7.26 11.24 1.82
N VAL A 77 -6.04 11.81 1.67
CA VAL A 77 -5.62 12.94 2.50
C VAL A 77 -6.47 14.16 2.20
N GLN A 78 -6.67 14.50 0.93
CA GLN A 78 -7.52 15.61 0.53
C GLN A 78 -8.93 15.49 1.12
N ARG A 79 -9.58 14.33 0.99
CA ARG A 79 -10.96 14.15 1.44
C ARG A 79 -11.12 14.03 2.95
N ILE A 80 -10.25 13.27 3.61
CA ILE A 80 -10.45 12.91 5.03
C ILE A 80 -9.75 13.91 5.95
N ARG A 81 -8.55 14.39 5.58
CA ARG A 81 -7.78 15.32 6.37
C ARG A 81 -8.12 16.78 6.03
N GLU A 82 -7.91 17.19 4.76
CA GLU A 82 -7.99 18.61 4.39
C GLU A 82 -9.44 19.12 4.34
N GLU A 83 -10.34 18.40 3.67
CA GLU A 83 -11.73 18.85 3.54
C GLU A 83 -12.60 18.58 4.78
N ARG A 84 -12.39 17.45 5.44
CA ARG A 84 -13.24 17.01 6.56
C ARG A 84 -12.62 17.24 7.92
N GLY A 85 -11.30 17.33 8.03
CA GLY A 85 -10.61 17.47 9.32
C GLY A 85 -10.80 16.27 10.26
N TRP A 86 -11.13 15.09 9.72
CA TRP A 86 -11.45 13.92 10.53
C TRP A 86 -10.21 13.20 11.05
N ALA A 87 -9.11 13.20 10.29
CA ALA A 87 -7.89 12.50 10.65
C ALA A 87 -6.66 13.39 10.44
N TYR A 88 -5.69 13.29 11.35
CA TYR A 88 -4.39 13.93 11.14
C TYR A 88 -3.54 13.17 10.14
N ASP A 89 -3.57 11.83 10.20
CA ASP A 89 -2.91 10.95 9.25
C ASP A 89 -3.91 9.97 8.66
N VAL A 90 -3.87 9.84 7.36
CA VAL A 90 -4.56 8.81 6.57
C VAL A 90 -3.70 8.44 5.40
N HIS A 91 -3.45 7.16 5.23
CA HIS A 91 -2.63 6.67 4.13
C HIS A 91 -3.09 5.31 3.62
N SER A 92 -2.77 5.02 2.38
CA SER A 92 -2.90 3.69 1.80
C SER A 92 -1.54 3.11 1.46
N ARG A 93 -1.42 1.77 1.56
CA ARG A 93 -0.19 1.06 1.25
C ARG A 93 -0.46 -0.34 0.73
N PHE A 94 0.22 -0.71 -0.36
CA PHE A 94 0.48 -2.11 -0.69
C PHE A 94 1.79 -2.54 -0.04
N SER A 95 1.82 -3.71 0.56
CA SER A 95 3.00 -4.31 1.17
C SER A 95 3.31 -5.67 0.52
N PRO A 96 3.72 -5.68 -0.76
CA PRO A 96 3.97 -6.91 -1.49
C PRO A 96 5.19 -7.65 -0.94
N GLY A 97 5.04 -8.97 -0.73
CA GLY A 97 6.09 -9.88 -0.31
C GLY A 97 6.47 -10.88 -1.42
N LEU A 98 7.10 -11.98 -1.05
CA LEU A 98 7.31 -13.12 -1.96
C LEU A 98 5.97 -13.69 -2.41
N GLU A 99 5.01 -13.77 -1.49
CA GLU A 99 3.60 -14.07 -1.76
C GLU A 99 2.75 -12.78 -1.68
N ALA A 100 1.45 -12.91 -1.96
CA ALA A 100 0.53 -11.77 -1.92
C ALA A 100 0.48 -11.15 -0.52
N GLY A 101 1.03 -9.98 -0.39
CA GLY A 101 0.96 -9.18 0.83
C GLY A 101 -0.34 -8.35 0.91
N PRO A 102 -0.58 -7.64 2.01
CA PRO A 102 -1.80 -6.86 2.18
C PRO A 102 -1.77 -5.54 1.40
N PHE A 103 -2.97 -5.07 1.03
CA PHE A 103 -3.26 -3.67 0.85
C PHE A 103 -4.04 -3.18 2.07
N ALA A 104 -3.72 -2.00 2.58
CA ALA A 104 -4.45 -1.40 3.69
C ALA A 104 -4.55 0.12 3.55
N VAL A 105 -5.71 0.65 3.94
CA VAL A 105 -5.90 2.06 4.30
C VAL A 105 -5.96 2.14 5.82
N THR A 106 -5.14 3.00 6.40
CA THR A 106 -5.05 3.17 7.86
C THR A 106 -5.28 4.63 8.21
N LEU A 107 -6.07 4.87 9.26
CA LEU A 107 -6.30 6.21 9.81
C LEU A 107 -6.68 6.14 11.30
N GLN A 108 -6.52 7.28 11.97
CA GLN A 108 -7.06 7.51 13.31
C GLN A 108 -7.97 8.73 13.29
N THR A 109 -9.11 8.63 13.97
CA THR A 109 -10.11 9.69 14.04
C THR A 109 -10.86 9.66 15.39
N LYS A 110 -11.67 10.68 15.69
CA LYS A 110 -12.57 10.62 16.84
C LYS A 110 -13.55 9.45 16.70
N ASN A 111 -13.97 8.86 17.83
CA ASN A 111 -14.91 7.74 17.81
C ASN A 111 -16.21 8.10 17.06
N GLU A 112 -16.69 9.32 17.24
CA GLU A 112 -17.95 9.82 16.66
C GLU A 112 -17.88 9.93 15.12
N THR A 113 -16.72 10.22 14.56
CA THR A 113 -16.50 10.38 13.10
C THR A 113 -16.03 9.10 12.42
N ALA A 114 -15.76 8.02 13.18
CA ALA A 114 -15.20 6.77 12.66
C ALA A 114 -16.07 6.13 11.56
N GLY A 115 -17.38 6.14 11.74
CA GLY A 115 -18.30 5.57 10.73
C GLY A 115 -18.31 6.34 9.42
N GLU A 116 -18.24 7.66 9.48
CA GLU A 116 -18.17 8.50 8.27
C GLU A 116 -16.80 8.38 7.58
N ALA A 117 -15.73 8.29 8.35
CA ALA A 117 -14.39 8.04 7.81
C ALA A 117 -14.31 6.69 7.07
N VAL A 118 -14.87 5.62 7.63
CA VAL A 118 -14.97 4.32 6.94
C VAL A 118 -15.79 4.44 5.64
N ARG A 119 -16.92 5.14 5.68
CA ARG A 119 -17.76 5.38 4.49
C ARG A 119 -16.97 6.10 3.39
N GLU A 120 -16.24 7.14 3.76
CA GLU A 120 -15.44 7.92 2.79
C GLU A 120 -14.29 7.10 2.21
N VAL A 121 -13.55 6.33 3.02
CA VAL A 121 -12.51 5.41 2.52
C VAL A 121 -13.10 4.46 1.46
N LEU A 122 -14.21 3.80 1.78
CA LEU A 122 -14.86 2.88 0.83
C LEU A 122 -15.38 3.60 -0.41
N ALA A 123 -15.84 4.85 -0.27
CA ALA A 123 -16.28 5.66 -1.41
C ALA A 123 -15.09 6.03 -2.31
N GLN A 124 -13.93 6.41 -1.76
CA GLN A 124 -12.73 6.69 -2.56
C GLN A 124 -12.21 5.45 -3.28
N LEU A 125 -12.24 4.29 -2.64
CA LEU A 125 -11.89 3.01 -3.30
C LEU A 125 -12.84 2.69 -4.46
N ARG A 126 -14.15 2.94 -4.32
CA ARG A 126 -15.11 2.76 -5.41
C ARG A 126 -14.90 3.76 -6.53
N ARG A 127 -14.70 5.05 -6.21
CA ARG A 127 -14.48 6.10 -7.21
C ARG A 127 -13.24 5.82 -8.05
N ILE A 128 -12.08 5.54 -7.44
CA ILE A 128 -10.86 5.27 -8.21
C ILE A 128 -10.99 4.01 -9.07
N ARG A 129 -11.76 3.03 -8.62
CA ARG A 129 -12.06 1.82 -9.40
C ARG A 129 -12.98 2.11 -10.60
N GLN A 130 -13.97 2.97 -10.45
CA GLN A 130 -14.97 3.30 -11.47
C GLN A 130 -14.46 4.34 -12.45
N ASP A 131 -13.99 5.47 -11.93
CA ASP A 131 -13.64 6.66 -12.70
C ASP A 131 -12.17 6.65 -13.15
N GLY A 132 -11.33 5.87 -12.44
CA GLY A 132 -9.89 5.82 -12.66
C GLY A 132 -9.18 7.07 -12.11
N ILE A 133 -7.96 7.32 -12.63
CA ILE A 133 -7.17 8.50 -12.33
C ILE A 133 -7.23 9.51 -13.46
N THR A 134 -6.95 10.78 -13.16
CA THR A 134 -6.83 11.85 -14.17
C THR A 134 -5.46 11.84 -14.84
N ALA A 135 -5.30 12.63 -15.92
CA ALA A 135 -4.00 12.79 -16.59
C ALA A 135 -3.02 13.56 -15.68
N GLU A 136 -3.50 14.54 -14.94
CA GLU A 136 -2.73 15.33 -13.98
C GLU A 136 -2.23 14.45 -12.82
N GLU A 137 -3.10 13.65 -12.21
CA GLU A 137 -2.71 12.70 -11.16
C GLU A 137 -1.64 11.70 -11.62
N LEU A 138 -1.70 11.24 -12.88
CA LEU A 138 -0.66 10.39 -13.45
C LEU A 138 0.67 11.13 -13.57
N GLN A 139 0.64 12.34 -14.13
CA GLN A 139 1.83 13.17 -14.33
C GLN A 139 2.52 13.48 -12.98
N ASP A 140 1.76 13.89 -11.97
CA ASP A 140 2.25 14.19 -10.63
C ASP A 140 2.85 12.94 -9.96
N ALA A 141 2.17 11.81 -10.07
CA ALA A 141 2.66 10.54 -9.52
C ALA A 141 3.98 10.12 -10.20
N GLN A 142 4.06 10.21 -11.52
CA GLN A 142 5.28 9.89 -12.27
C GLN A 142 6.43 10.83 -11.90
N ALA A 143 6.18 12.14 -11.84
CA ALA A 143 7.19 13.12 -11.46
C ALA A 143 7.71 12.87 -10.04
N PHE A 144 6.82 12.65 -9.07
CA PHE A 144 7.21 12.39 -7.69
C PHE A 144 7.96 11.08 -7.53
N LEU A 145 7.42 9.97 -8.05
CA LEU A 145 8.00 8.64 -7.87
C LEU A 145 9.38 8.53 -8.52
N THR A 146 9.58 9.18 -9.67
CA THR A 146 10.89 9.21 -10.34
C THR A 146 11.85 10.18 -9.68
N GLY A 147 11.38 11.38 -9.32
CA GLY A 147 12.22 12.43 -8.71
C GLY A 147 12.66 12.11 -7.29
N SER A 148 11.81 11.44 -6.49
CA SER A 148 12.15 11.03 -5.12
C SER A 148 12.90 9.70 -5.04
N PHE A 149 13.01 8.94 -6.12
CA PHE A 149 13.63 7.62 -6.09
C PHE A 149 15.08 7.62 -5.58
N PRO A 150 15.97 8.57 -6.00
CA PRO A 150 17.34 8.63 -5.48
C PRO A 150 17.43 8.80 -3.97
N LEU A 151 16.45 9.47 -3.35
CA LEU A 151 16.41 9.66 -1.89
C LEU A 151 16.17 8.36 -1.10
N ARG A 152 15.87 7.25 -1.77
CA ARG A 152 15.65 5.94 -1.13
C ARG A 152 16.93 5.14 -0.92
N TYR A 153 18.08 5.66 -1.34
CA TYR A 153 19.40 5.03 -1.19
C TYR A 153 20.51 6.06 -0.96
N ASP A 154 20.22 7.07 -0.16
CA ASP A 154 21.13 8.15 0.18
C ASP A 154 22.15 7.73 1.26
N THR A 155 21.80 6.78 2.12
CA THR A 155 22.66 6.24 3.16
C THR A 155 23.17 4.83 2.83
N ASN A 156 24.30 4.42 3.45
CA ASN A 156 24.83 3.06 3.30
C ASN A 156 23.81 1.98 3.67
N ALA A 157 22.98 2.22 4.68
CA ALA A 157 21.93 1.28 5.10
C ALA A 157 20.83 1.14 4.03
N GLU A 158 20.43 2.24 3.43
CA GLU A 158 19.42 2.24 2.35
C GLU A 158 19.97 1.62 1.07
N VAL A 159 21.24 1.87 0.73
CA VAL A 159 21.93 1.18 -0.38
C VAL A 159 21.93 -0.32 -0.14
N ALA A 160 22.30 -0.78 1.06
CA ALA A 160 22.27 -2.20 1.40
C ALA A 160 20.87 -2.79 1.32
N ALA A 161 19.85 -2.07 1.79
CA ALA A 161 18.45 -2.47 1.69
C ALA A 161 17.99 -2.57 0.23
N LEU A 162 18.35 -1.59 -0.62
CA LEU A 162 18.03 -1.62 -2.05
C LEU A 162 18.68 -2.82 -2.74
N LEU A 163 19.98 -3.06 -2.52
CA LEU A 163 20.70 -4.21 -3.07
C LEU A 163 20.06 -5.54 -2.62
N THR A 164 19.66 -5.64 -1.36
CA THR A 164 18.93 -6.81 -0.83
C THR A 164 17.59 -7.01 -1.55
N GLN A 165 16.84 -5.95 -1.78
CA GLN A 165 15.57 -6.03 -2.53
C GLN A 165 15.80 -6.42 -3.99
N MET A 166 16.84 -5.88 -4.62
CA MET A 166 17.20 -6.21 -6.00
C MET A 166 17.54 -7.69 -6.14
N GLU A 167 18.35 -8.25 -5.23
CA GLU A 167 18.71 -9.66 -5.22
C GLU A 167 17.51 -10.55 -4.91
N LEU A 168 16.76 -10.24 -3.83
CA LEU A 168 15.61 -11.04 -3.39
C LEU A 168 14.51 -11.15 -4.46
N HIS A 169 14.33 -10.12 -5.26
CA HIS A 169 13.26 -10.06 -6.27
C HIS A 169 13.77 -10.20 -7.71
N GLY A 170 15.07 -10.46 -7.92
CA GLY A 170 15.65 -10.63 -9.24
C GLY A 170 15.53 -9.41 -10.15
N LEU A 171 15.67 -8.19 -9.59
CA LEU A 171 15.43 -6.95 -10.35
C LEU A 171 16.59 -6.58 -11.29
N GLY A 172 17.78 -7.17 -11.09
CA GLY A 172 18.99 -6.84 -11.82
C GLY A 172 19.74 -5.63 -11.24
N ILE A 173 21.05 -5.59 -11.48
CA ILE A 173 21.93 -4.53 -10.94
C ILE A 173 21.65 -3.16 -11.56
N ASP A 174 21.08 -3.13 -12.75
CA ASP A 174 20.69 -1.94 -13.51
C ASP A 174 19.32 -1.36 -13.10
N PHE A 175 18.64 -1.99 -12.13
CA PHE A 175 17.29 -1.58 -11.69
C PHE A 175 17.19 -0.10 -11.34
N PRO A 176 18.13 0.52 -10.59
CA PRO A 176 18.02 1.95 -10.26
C PRO A 176 18.01 2.85 -11.49
N ALA A 177 18.76 2.49 -12.52
CA ALA A 177 18.78 3.25 -13.78
C ALA A 177 17.48 3.08 -14.59
N ARG A 178 16.88 1.88 -14.57
CA ARG A 178 15.64 1.57 -15.32
C ARG A 178 14.36 2.02 -14.61
N TYR A 179 14.40 2.19 -13.29
CA TYR A 179 13.18 2.50 -12.52
C TYR A 179 12.42 3.73 -13.03
N PRO A 180 13.08 4.87 -13.34
CA PRO A 180 12.38 6.03 -13.87
C PRO A 180 11.62 5.74 -15.18
N ASP A 181 12.21 4.96 -16.07
CA ASP A 181 11.59 4.63 -17.36
C ASP A 181 10.43 3.66 -17.19
N LEU A 182 10.52 2.70 -16.25
CA LEU A 182 9.42 1.82 -15.88
C LEU A 182 8.20 2.60 -15.36
N ILE A 183 8.43 3.67 -14.60
CA ILE A 183 7.34 4.53 -14.11
C ILE A 183 6.80 5.44 -15.22
N ARG A 184 7.67 6.08 -16.02
CA ARG A 184 7.25 7.02 -17.08
C ARG A 184 6.51 6.33 -18.23
N ALA A 185 6.80 5.05 -18.50
CA ALA A 185 6.13 4.28 -19.54
C ALA A 185 4.66 3.95 -19.22
N LEU A 186 4.25 4.06 -17.94
CA LEU A 186 2.90 3.71 -17.52
C LEU A 186 1.86 4.68 -18.07
N THR A 187 0.77 4.13 -18.55
CA THR A 187 -0.37 4.86 -19.09
C THR A 187 -1.52 4.93 -18.10
N ARG A 188 -2.37 5.95 -18.23
CA ARG A 188 -3.62 6.04 -17.45
C ARG A 188 -4.51 4.81 -17.62
N GLY A 189 -4.52 4.21 -18.82
CA GLY A 189 -5.28 3.00 -19.10
C GLY A 189 -4.83 1.82 -18.24
N GLU A 190 -3.52 1.64 -18.06
CA GLU A 190 -2.96 0.58 -17.21
C GLU A 190 -3.29 0.83 -15.73
N ILE A 191 -3.17 2.07 -15.24
CA ILE A 191 -3.53 2.39 -13.85
C ILE A 191 -5.02 2.13 -13.60
N ASN A 192 -5.89 2.52 -14.53
CA ASN A 192 -7.32 2.28 -14.41
C ASN A 192 -7.68 0.79 -14.50
N ARG A 193 -6.94 0.01 -15.28
CA ARG A 193 -7.09 -1.45 -15.31
C ARG A 193 -6.74 -2.08 -13.97
N VAL A 194 -5.57 -1.74 -13.40
CA VAL A 194 -5.16 -2.31 -12.11
C VAL A 194 -6.06 -1.84 -10.95
N ALA A 195 -6.60 -0.63 -11.00
CA ALA A 195 -7.58 -0.17 -10.02
C ALA A 195 -8.82 -1.08 -10.00
N ARG A 196 -9.35 -1.44 -11.16
CA ARG A 196 -10.49 -2.36 -11.28
C ARG A 196 -10.17 -3.79 -10.87
N GLN A 197 -8.95 -4.24 -11.15
CA GLN A 197 -8.52 -5.61 -10.90
C GLN A 197 -8.17 -5.87 -9.43
N TYR A 198 -7.48 -4.93 -8.78
CA TYR A 198 -6.88 -5.15 -7.47
C TYR A 198 -7.61 -4.47 -6.30
N LEU A 199 -8.48 -3.50 -6.55
CA LEU A 199 -9.27 -2.87 -5.49
C LEU A 199 -10.69 -3.42 -5.50
N ASP A 200 -11.08 -4.06 -4.40
CA ASP A 200 -12.44 -4.56 -4.20
C ASP A 200 -12.99 -4.16 -2.81
N PRO A 201 -13.59 -2.97 -2.70
CA PRO A 201 -14.10 -2.49 -1.42
C PRO A 201 -15.22 -3.37 -0.83
N ASP A 202 -15.88 -4.20 -1.63
CA ASP A 202 -16.96 -5.07 -1.15
C ASP A 202 -16.46 -6.41 -0.62
N ARG A 203 -15.18 -6.72 -0.84
CA ARG A 203 -14.48 -7.87 -0.28
C ARG A 203 -13.36 -7.46 0.70
N SER A 204 -13.46 -6.26 1.26
CA SER A 204 -12.49 -5.74 2.22
C SER A 204 -12.75 -6.27 3.65
N VAL A 205 -11.71 -6.27 4.45
CA VAL A 205 -11.77 -6.45 5.90
C VAL A 205 -11.69 -5.07 6.54
N VAL A 206 -12.71 -4.71 7.31
CA VAL A 206 -12.75 -3.44 8.06
C VAL A 206 -12.55 -3.75 9.54
N VAL A 207 -11.47 -3.24 10.12
CA VAL A 207 -11.18 -3.36 11.55
C VAL A 207 -11.29 -1.99 12.19
N VAL A 208 -12.09 -1.89 13.26
CA VAL A 208 -12.28 -0.63 14.01
C VAL A 208 -12.05 -0.90 15.48
N VAL A 209 -11.03 -0.27 16.03
CA VAL A 209 -10.66 -0.33 17.46
C VAL A 209 -10.95 1.01 18.09
N GLY A 210 -11.77 1.05 19.13
CA GLY A 210 -12.15 2.28 19.82
C GLY A 210 -13.37 2.05 20.71
N LYS A 211 -13.95 3.12 21.23
CA LYS A 211 -15.14 3.08 22.11
C LYS A 211 -16.38 2.80 21.28
N GLN A 212 -16.74 1.51 21.13
CA GLN A 212 -17.77 1.06 20.20
C GLN A 212 -19.16 1.67 20.44
N ALA A 213 -19.47 2.04 21.69
CA ALA A 213 -20.72 2.72 22.03
C ALA A 213 -20.88 4.11 21.37
N LYS A 214 -19.78 4.70 20.88
CA LYS A 214 -19.75 6.00 20.19
C LYS A 214 -19.56 5.86 18.67
N ILE A 215 -19.40 4.64 18.14
CA ILE A 215 -19.06 4.39 16.74
C ILE A 215 -20.26 3.82 15.98
N ALA A 216 -20.83 4.62 15.08
CA ALA A 216 -21.89 4.20 14.15
C ALA A 216 -21.31 3.83 12.78
N LEU A 217 -21.02 2.53 12.55
CA LEU A 217 -20.53 2.08 11.25
C LEU A 217 -21.65 2.05 10.20
N PRO A 218 -21.33 2.24 8.89
CA PRO A 218 -22.33 2.35 7.81
C PRO A 218 -22.92 1.00 7.33
N PHE A 219 -22.76 -0.07 8.10
CA PHE A 219 -23.22 -1.44 7.81
C PHE A 219 -23.38 -2.27 9.09
#